data_2f02a0c01f05505370ccae0c4adf5108
#
_entry.id   2f02a0c01f05505370ccae0c4adf5108
#
_cell.length_a   1.000
_cell.length_b   1.000
_cell.length_c   1.000
_cell.angle_alpha   90.00
_cell.angle_beta   90.00
_cell.angle_gamma   90.00
#
_symmetry.space_group_name_H-M   'P 1'
#
loop_
_entity.id
_entity.type
_entity.pdbx_description
1 polymer ?
#
loop_
_entity_poly.entity_id
_entity_poly.type
_entity_poly.pdbx_seq_one_letter_code
_entity_poly.pdbx_strand_id
1 'polypeptide(L)'
;MLLLPGRKLAGLRFVIKSDPEALPAVTRAAAKHHALPMYFASSPSAITESYPVLVFLDVTECDVPVQELVRELESTGAVESIRIIEPVADGLVIDNLSHPLTAGGDRAIILRAAGYRRLIKGIKEQFGSGGEAFLYYGGLEMGRGFGKLHRSAAEAVGLKDPVEIYRRVSTAAFQWAGFGRIEVIHLGTRAGRSRSTIPSSARTQN
;
A
#
# COMPACT_ATOMS: atom_id res chain seq x y z
N MET A 1 0.29 -7.10 -6.06
CA MET A 1 0.86 -8.40 -6.43
C MET A 1 0.33 -9.45 -5.48
N LEU A 2 -0.16 -10.57 -6.01
CA LEU A 2 -0.62 -11.76 -5.28
C LEU A 2 0.10 -13.00 -5.83
N LEU A 3 0.61 -13.84 -4.95
CA LEU A 3 1.30 -15.09 -5.29
C LEU A 3 0.66 -16.23 -4.50
N LEU A 4 -0.04 -17.13 -5.18
CA LEU A 4 -0.68 -18.34 -4.65
C LEU A 4 -0.45 -19.50 -5.63
N PRO A 5 0.68 -20.22 -5.54
CA PRO A 5 0.99 -21.34 -6.43
C PRO A 5 -0.14 -22.37 -6.45
N GLY A 6 -0.48 -22.86 -7.64
CA GLY A 6 -1.54 -23.85 -7.84
C GLY A 6 -2.98 -23.31 -7.84
N ARG A 7 -3.15 -21.98 -7.74
CA ARG A 7 -4.47 -21.31 -7.83
C ARG A 7 -4.60 -20.56 -9.14
N LYS A 8 -5.80 -20.51 -9.70
CA LYS A 8 -6.12 -19.63 -10.84
C LYS A 8 -6.47 -18.25 -10.31
N LEU A 9 -5.73 -17.25 -10.73
CA LEU A 9 -5.88 -15.88 -10.27
C LEU A 9 -6.34 -14.96 -11.39
N ALA A 10 -7.07 -13.91 -11.05
CA ALA A 10 -7.39 -12.80 -11.94
C ALA A 10 -7.25 -11.48 -11.19
N GLY A 11 -6.82 -10.43 -11.88
CA GLY A 11 -6.89 -9.07 -11.37
C GLY A 11 -7.95 -8.27 -12.11
N LEU A 12 -8.66 -7.41 -11.40
CA LEU A 12 -9.60 -6.47 -11.98
C LEU A 12 -9.27 -5.07 -11.48
N ARG A 13 -9.22 -4.12 -12.41
CA ARG A 13 -9.20 -2.69 -12.09
C ARG A 13 -10.44 -2.04 -12.66
N PHE A 14 -11.21 -1.38 -11.82
CA PHE A 14 -12.45 -0.74 -12.19
C PHE A 14 -12.67 0.57 -11.42
N VAL A 15 -13.65 1.33 -11.86
CA VAL A 15 -14.16 2.50 -11.16
C VAL A 15 -15.50 2.12 -10.55
N ILE A 16 -15.67 2.33 -9.25
CA ILE A 16 -16.89 2.04 -8.51
C ILE A 16 -17.57 3.34 -8.07
N LYS A 17 -18.89 3.37 -8.12
CA LYS A 17 -19.68 4.50 -7.63
C LYS A 17 -19.51 4.69 -6.13
N SER A 18 -19.49 5.95 -5.68
CA SER A 18 -19.43 6.32 -4.25
C SER A 18 -20.82 6.15 -3.59
N ASP A 19 -21.36 4.96 -3.72
CA ASP A 19 -22.64 4.52 -3.17
C ASP A 19 -22.40 3.38 -2.17
N PRO A 20 -22.96 3.43 -0.95
CA PRO A 20 -22.83 2.38 0.04
C PRO A 20 -23.25 0.98 -0.45
N GLU A 21 -24.20 0.89 -1.40
CA GLU A 21 -24.66 -0.39 -1.97
C GLU A 21 -23.80 -0.89 -3.14
N ALA A 22 -22.90 -0.05 -3.68
CA ALA A 22 -22.10 -0.43 -4.85
C ALA A 22 -21.16 -1.60 -4.55
N LEU A 23 -20.38 -1.53 -3.47
CA LEU A 23 -19.45 -2.60 -3.09
C LEU A 23 -20.17 -3.90 -2.69
N PRO A 24 -21.26 -3.87 -1.89
CA PRO A 24 -22.11 -5.05 -1.68
C PRO A 24 -22.65 -5.69 -2.96
N ALA A 25 -23.08 -4.91 -3.94
CA ALA A 25 -23.57 -5.44 -5.22
C ALA A 25 -22.48 -6.19 -5.98
N VAL A 26 -21.29 -5.59 -6.09
CA VAL A 26 -20.11 -6.19 -6.74
C VAL A 26 -19.66 -7.48 -6.03
N THR A 27 -19.62 -7.46 -4.71
CA THR A 27 -19.19 -8.63 -3.93
C THR A 27 -20.21 -9.77 -3.98
N ARG A 28 -21.49 -9.47 -4.00
CA ARG A 28 -22.55 -10.49 -4.20
C ARG A 28 -22.45 -11.14 -5.58
N ALA A 29 -22.24 -10.35 -6.63
CA ALA A 29 -22.07 -10.87 -7.98
C ALA A 29 -20.83 -11.76 -8.10
N ALA A 30 -19.70 -11.37 -7.51
CA ALA A 30 -18.51 -12.20 -7.46
C ALA A 30 -18.72 -13.51 -6.67
N ALA A 31 -19.37 -13.43 -5.52
CA ALA A 31 -19.65 -14.57 -4.66
C ALA A 31 -20.59 -15.59 -5.31
N LYS A 32 -21.55 -15.16 -6.10
CA LYS A 32 -22.45 -16.04 -6.86
C LYS A 32 -21.70 -17.01 -7.76
N HIS A 33 -20.57 -16.58 -8.30
CA HIS A 33 -19.69 -17.39 -9.15
C HIS A 33 -18.46 -17.96 -8.42
N HIS A 34 -18.49 -18.03 -7.10
CA HIS A 34 -17.40 -18.56 -6.29
C HIS A 34 -16.05 -17.84 -6.50
N ALA A 35 -16.05 -16.63 -7.04
CA ALA A 35 -14.84 -15.80 -7.15
C ALA A 35 -14.50 -15.21 -5.78
N LEU A 36 -13.34 -15.54 -5.24
CA LEU A 36 -12.92 -15.16 -3.89
C LEU A 36 -12.01 -13.93 -3.93
N PRO A 37 -12.42 -12.78 -3.38
CA PRO A 37 -11.55 -11.62 -3.25
C PRO A 37 -10.40 -11.88 -2.27
N MET A 38 -9.15 -11.83 -2.75
CA MET A 38 -7.93 -12.06 -1.97
C MET A 38 -7.19 -10.77 -1.64
N TYR A 39 -7.40 -9.74 -2.44
CA TYR A 39 -6.79 -8.43 -2.25
C TYR A 39 -7.73 -7.36 -2.76
N PHE A 40 -7.90 -6.31 -1.99
CA PHE A 40 -8.69 -5.15 -2.37
C PHE A 40 -7.89 -3.89 -2.00
N ALA A 41 -7.78 -2.97 -2.93
CA ALA A 41 -7.14 -1.69 -2.69
C ALA A 41 -7.92 -0.57 -3.38
N SER A 42 -8.14 0.49 -2.64
CA SER A 42 -8.66 1.76 -3.15
C SER A 42 -8.00 2.88 -2.36
N SER A 43 -7.60 3.94 -3.04
CA SER A 43 -6.98 5.11 -2.41
C SER A 43 -7.50 6.38 -3.09
N PRO A 44 -8.77 6.75 -2.85
CA PRO A 44 -9.30 8.00 -3.37
C PRO A 44 -8.60 9.18 -2.69
N SER A 45 -8.21 10.19 -3.48
CA SER A 45 -7.60 11.44 -2.98
C SER A 45 -8.65 12.48 -2.58
N ALA A 46 -9.90 12.29 -2.98
CA ALA A 46 -11.04 13.15 -2.66
C ALA A 46 -12.34 12.34 -2.70
N ILE A 47 -13.39 12.86 -2.07
CA ILE A 47 -14.74 12.33 -2.23
C ILE A 47 -15.24 12.77 -3.61
N THR A 48 -15.43 11.81 -4.51
CA THR A 48 -15.92 11.99 -5.87
C THR A 48 -17.14 11.08 -6.08
N GLU A 49 -17.87 11.25 -7.19
CA GLU A 49 -19.02 10.40 -7.52
C GLU A 49 -18.63 8.93 -7.74
N SER A 50 -17.35 8.68 -8.04
CA SER A 50 -16.80 7.35 -8.22
C SER A 50 -15.29 7.35 -7.90
N TYR A 51 -14.72 6.17 -7.62
CA TYR A 51 -13.30 6.02 -7.30
C TYR A 51 -12.71 4.71 -7.86
N PRO A 52 -11.40 4.69 -8.14
CA PRO A 52 -10.74 3.51 -8.67
C PRO A 52 -10.57 2.43 -7.60
N VAL A 53 -10.74 1.18 -8.02
CA VAL A 53 -10.55 -0.03 -7.21
C VAL A 53 -9.67 -1.00 -7.96
N LEU A 54 -8.76 -1.64 -7.23
CA LEU A 54 -7.99 -2.80 -7.63
C LEU A 54 -8.42 -3.98 -6.78
N VAL A 55 -8.77 -5.11 -7.40
CA VAL A 55 -9.03 -6.36 -6.71
C VAL A 55 -8.25 -7.50 -7.37
N PHE A 56 -7.69 -8.40 -6.58
CA PHE A 56 -7.22 -9.71 -7.03
C PHE A 56 -8.16 -10.77 -6.51
N LEU A 57 -8.59 -11.64 -7.42
CA LEU A 57 -9.52 -12.72 -7.19
C LEU A 57 -8.80 -14.06 -7.31
N ASP A 58 -9.12 -15.00 -6.44
CA ASP A 58 -8.95 -16.41 -6.70
C ASP A 58 -10.19 -16.91 -7.43
N VAL A 59 -10.00 -17.38 -8.64
CA VAL A 59 -11.04 -17.87 -9.54
C VAL A 59 -10.91 -19.36 -9.80
N THR A 60 -10.22 -20.09 -8.93
CA THR A 60 -9.97 -21.52 -9.09
C THR A 60 -11.28 -22.31 -9.11
N GLU A 61 -12.21 -21.95 -8.25
CA GLU A 61 -13.52 -22.60 -8.12
C GLU A 61 -14.62 -21.82 -8.88
N CYS A 62 -14.23 -20.81 -9.66
CA CYS A 62 -15.19 -20.02 -10.42
C CYS A 62 -15.84 -20.86 -11.52
N ASP A 63 -17.15 -20.83 -11.59
CA ASP A 63 -17.98 -21.63 -12.52
C ASP A 63 -18.18 -20.96 -13.90
N VAL A 64 -17.69 -19.72 -14.05
CA VAL A 64 -17.73 -18.99 -15.31
C VAL A 64 -16.34 -18.43 -15.68
N PRO A 65 -16.07 -18.17 -16.96
CA PRO A 65 -14.86 -17.44 -17.38
C PRO A 65 -14.80 -16.03 -16.80
N VAL A 66 -13.59 -15.50 -16.58
CA VAL A 66 -13.39 -14.15 -16.03
C VAL A 66 -14.09 -13.07 -16.86
N GLN A 67 -14.16 -13.23 -18.17
CA GLN A 67 -14.86 -12.30 -19.07
C GLN A 67 -16.38 -12.25 -18.84
N GLU A 68 -16.97 -13.39 -18.47
CA GLU A 68 -18.39 -13.47 -18.12
C GLU A 68 -18.65 -12.88 -16.74
N LEU A 69 -17.79 -13.19 -15.77
CA LEU A 69 -17.82 -12.55 -14.46
C LEU A 69 -17.76 -11.03 -14.60
N VAL A 70 -16.87 -10.49 -15.45
CA VAL A 70 -16.78 -9.04 -15.70
C VAL A 70 -18.11 -8.48 -16.23
N ARG A 71 -18.74 -9.14 -17.20
CA ARG A 71 -20.06 -8.69 -17.72
C ARG A 71 -21.13 -8.65 -16.63
N GLU A 72 -21.13 -9.65 -15.74
CA GLU A 72 -22.08 -9.66 -14.63
C GLU A 72 -21.80 -8.54 -13.62
N LEU A 73 -20.53 -8.29 -13.30
CA LEU A 73 -20.14 -7.15 -12.46
C LEU A 73 -20.60 -5.81 -13.08
N GLU A 74 -20.41 -5.63 -14.37
CA GLU A 74 -20.85 -4.44 -15.10
C GLU A 74 -22.39 -4.31 -15.10
N SER A 75 -23.10 -5.43 -15.20
CA SER A 75 -24.58 -5.45 -15.20
C SER A 75 -25.19 -4.98 -13.87
N THR A 76 -24.41 -4.97 -12.77
CA THR A 76 -24.88 -4.43 -11.49
C THR A 76 -25.15 -2.93 -11.55
N GLY A 77 -24.59 -2.22 -12.53
CA GLY A 77 -24.64 -0.77 -12.63
C GLY A 77 -23.86 -0.03 -11.53
N ALA A 78 -23.17 -0.77 -10.65
CA ALA A 78 -22.36 -0.23 -9.54
C ALA A 78 -20.94 0.16 -9.97
N VAL A 79 -20.46 -0.41 -11.07
CA VAL A 79 -19.12 -0.21 -11.59
C VAL A 79 -19.13 0.36 -13.01
N GLU A 80 -18.06 1.11 -13.30
CA GLU A 80 -17.78 1.65 -14.62
C GLU A 80 -16.41 1.11 -15.07
N SER A 81 -16.28 0.76 -16.35
CA SER A 81 -15.00 0.42 -16.99
C SER A 81 -14.14 -0.61 -16.24
N ILE A 82 -14.49 -1.89 -16.34
CA ILE A 82 -13.66 -2.96 -15.79
C ILE A 82 -12.52 -3.29 -16.78
N ARG A 83 -11.29 -3.34 -16.28
CA ARG A 83 -10.11 -3.82 -17.01
C ARG A 83 -9.55 -5.04 -16.31
N ILE A 84 -9.31 -6.09 -17.09
CA ILE A 84 -8.72 -7.34 -16.58
C ILE A 84 -7.19 -7.17 -16.53
N ILE A 85 -6.60 -7.62 -15.44
CA ILE A 85 -5.16 -7.78 -15.26
C ILE A 85 -4.88 -9.27 -15.38
N GLU A 86 -4.31 -9.66 -16.51
CA GLU A 86 -3.97 -11.05 -16.77
C GLU A 86 -2.86 -11.52 -15.81
N PRO A 87 -2.93 -12.77 -15.33
CA PRO A 87 -1.84 -13.36 -14.57
C PRO A 87 -0.53 -13.36 -15.37
N VAL A 88 0.58 -13.09 -14.69
CA VAL A 88 1.94 -13.19 -15.28
C VAL A 88 2.33 -14.65 -15.50
N ALA A 89 1.87 -15.53 -14.60
CA ALA A 89 2.01 -16.97 -14.64
C ALA A 89 0.94 -17.59 -13.72
N ASP A 90 0.79 -18.92 -13.77
CA ASP A 90 -0.11 -19.64 -12.89
C ASP A 90 0.21 -19.34 -11.41
N GLY A 91 -0.80 -18.88 -10.69
CA GLY A 91 -0.68 -18.48 -9.29
C GLY A 91 0.05 -17.16 -9.05
N LEU A 92 0.34 -16.36 -10.08
CA LEU A 92 0.97 -15.03 -9.93
C LEU A 92 0.25 -13.96 -10.73
N VAL A 93 -0.33 -12.97 -10.04
CA VAL A 93 -0.88 -11.77 -10.66
C VAL A 93 -0.18 -10.51 -10.12
N ILE A 94 0.16 -9.60 -11.01
CA ILE A 94 0.83 -8.33 -10.69
C ILE A 94 0.05 -7.21 -11.34
N ASP A 95 -0.30 -6.19 -10.55
CA ASP A 95 -0.93 -4.99 -11.09
C ASP A 95 0.04 -4.21 -11.98
N ASN A 96 -0.32 -4.08 -13.24
CA ASN A 96 0.38 -3.32 -14.26
C ASN A 96 -0.46 -2.16 -14.83
N LEU A 97 -1.63 -1.91 -14.24
CA LEU A 97 -2.57 -0.88 -14.70
C LEU A 97 -2.62 0.35 -13.77
N SER A 98 -2.27 0.19 -12.49
CA SER A 98 -2.33 1.26 -11.49
C SER A 98 -0.99 2.00 -11.37
N HIS A 99 -0.53 2.59 -12.47
CA HIS A 99 0.68 3.42 -12.44
C HIS A 99 0.31 4.90 -12.69
N PRO A 100 0.87 5.84 -11.91
CA PRO A 100 1.72 5.63 -10.73
C PRO A 100 0.95 5.09 -9.52
N LEU A 101 1.62 4.30 -8.69
CA LEU A 101 1.10 3.97 -7.36
C LEU A 101 1.01 5.23 -6.53
N THR A 102 -0.10 5.43 -5.82
CA THR A 102 -0.31 6.60 -4.96
C THR A 102 -0.64 6.18 -3.53
N ALA A 103 -0.28 7.05 -2.58
CA ALA A 103 -0.63 6.95 -1.18
C ALA A 103 -1.00 8.35 -0.67
N GLY A 104 -2.24 8.54 -0.21
CA GLY A 104 -2.73 9.86 0.22
C GLY A 104 -2.70 10.94 -0.88
N GLY A 105 -2.82 10.54 -2.16
CA GLY A 105 -2.74 11.42 -3.31
C GLY A 105 -1.33 11.63 -3.89
N ASP A 106 -0.28 11.32 -3.14
CA ASP A 106 1.10 11.44 -3.59
C ASP A 106 1.61 10.16 -4.23
N ARG A 107 2.53 10.31 -5.20
CA ARG A 107 3.20 9.16 -5.82
C ARG A 107 4.01 8.38 -4.78
N ALA A 108 3.79 7.07 -4.72
CA ALA A 108 4.50 6.16 -3.84
C ALA A 108 5.40 5.18 -4.61
N ILE A 109 6.43 4.68 -3.93
CA ILE A 109 7.32 3.62 -4.39
C ILE A 109 7.33 2.53 -3.33
N ILE A 110 7.06 1.29 -3.73
CA ILE A 110 7.19 0.14 -2.83
C ILE A 110 8.62 -0.41 -2.94
N LEU A 111 9.33 -0.42 -1.82
CA LEU A 111 10.63 -1.06 -1.69
C LEU A 111 10.50 -2.28 -0.77
N ARG A 112 10.71 -3.48 -1.32
CA ARG A 112 10.64 -4.71 -0.52
C ARG A 112 11.75 -4.73 0.52
N ALA A 113 11.44 -5.18 1.74
CA ALA A 113 12.37 -5.19 2.87
C ALA A 113 13.71 -5.90 2.58
N ALA A 114 13.69 -6.99 1.79
CA ALA A 114 14.91 -7.69 1.38
C ALA A 114 15.83 -6.82 0.52
N GLY A 115 15.26 -6.11 -0.47
CA GLY A 115 16.02 -5.17 -1.33
C GLY A 115 16.57 -3.99 -0.52
N TYR A 116 15.74 -3.42 0.36
CA TYR A 116 16.17 -2.33 1.24
C TYR A 116 17.31 -2.74 2.17
N ARG A 117 17.19 -3.90 2.83
CA ARG A 117 18.29 -4.43 3.67
C ARG A 117 19.57 -4.66 2.88
N ARG A 118 19.48 -5.21 1.66
CA ARG A 118 20.66 -5.45 0.81
C ARG A 118 21.32 -4.15 0.37
N LEU A 119 20.52 -3.13 0.06
CA LEU A 119 21.02 -1.78 -0.27
C LEU A 119 21.85 -1.21 0.90
N ILE A 120 21.28 -1.18 2.11
CA ILE A 120 21.96 -0.66 3.31
C ILE A 120 23.24 -1.45 3.61
N LYS A 121 23.17 -2.78 3.57
CA LYS A 121 24.31 -3.67 3.79
C LYS A 121 25.40 -3.43 2.73
N GLY A 122 25.03 -3.39 1.45
CA GLY A 122 25.97 -3.18 0.35
C GLY A 122 26.70 -1.85 0.44
N ILE A 123 26.00 -0.76 0.79
CA ILE A 123 26.64 0.56 0.98
C ILE A 123 27.69 0.50 2.13
N LYS A 124 27.35 -0.13 3.25
CA LYS A 124 28.28 -0.28 4.38
C LYS A 124 29.49 -1.14 4.03
N GLU A 125 29.29 -2.27 3.37
CA GLU A 125 30.34 -3.19 2.94
C GLU A 125 31.29 -2.56 1.93
N GLN A 126 30.77 -1.78 0.99
CA GLN A 126 31.54 -1.17 -0.09
C GLN A 126 32.32 0.08 0.35
N PHE A 127 31.73 0.90 1.23
CA PHE A 127 32.26 2.24 1.53
C PHE A 127 32.63 2.45 3.00
N GLY A 128 32.50 1.44 3.88
CA GLY A 128 32.86 1.54 5.29
C GLY A 128 32.23 2.74 6.00
N SER A 129 33.00 3.52 6.71
CA SER A 129 32.57 4.72 7.44
C SER A 129 32.01 5.82 6.51
N GLY A 130 32.51 5.91 5.27
CA GLY A 130 31.97 6.80 4.25
C GLY A 130 30.52 6.40 3.87
N GLY A 131 30.26 5.10 3.78
CA GLY A 131 28.91 4.57 3.55
C GLY A 131 27.94 4.88 4.69
N GLU A 132 28.40 4.84 5.93
CA GLU A 132 27.59 5.22 7.10
C GLU A 132 27.23 6.69 7.09
N ALA A 133 28.16 7.57 6.75
CA ALA A 133 27.91 9.01 6.58
C ALA A 133 26.90 9.26 5.44
N PHE A 134 27.06 8.58 4.30
CA PHE A 134 26.11 8.67 3.17
C PHE A 134 24.69 8.26 3.59
N LEU A 135 24.55 7.13 4.28
CA LEU A 135 23.25 6.64 4.78
C LEU A 135 22.61 7.60 5.78
N TYR A 136 23.44 8.22 6.66
CA TYR A 136 22.97 9.22 7.62
C TYR A 136 22.39 10.45 6.91
N TYR A 137 23.14 11.05 5.99
CA TYR A 137 22.67 12.22 5.26
C TYR A 137 21.48 11.91 4.33
N GLY A 138 21.50 10.75 3.66
CA GLY A 138 20.37 10.27 2.85
C GLY A 138 19.10 10.11 3.70
N GLY A 139 19.23 9.52 4.89
CA GLY A 139 18.11 9.39 5.83
C GLY A 139 17.59 10.73 6.34
N LEU A 140 18.49 11.71 6.57
CA LEU A 140 18.14 13.06 6.97
C LEU A 140 17.31 13.77 5.89
N GLU A 141 17.72 13.68 4.62
CA GLU A 141 16.98 14.30 3.50
C GLU A 141 15.63 13.62 3.25
N MET A 142 15.58 12.28 3.32
CA MET A 142 14.30 11.56 3.29
C MET A 142 13.37 12.00 4.42
N GLY A 143 13.91 12.13 5.65
CA GLY A 143 13.16 12.60 6.81
C GLY A 143 12.63 14.04 6.65
N ARG A 144 13.38 14.92 6.00
CA ARG A 144 12.92 16.28 5.66
C ARG A 144 11.75 16.25 4.66
N GLY A 145 11.82 15.38 3.64
CA GLY A 145 10.74 15.18 2.69
C GLY A 145 9.47 14.66 3.36
N PHE A 146 9.58 13.59 4.14
CA PHE A 146 8.45 13.04 4.90
C PHE A 146 7.87 14.05 5.89
N GLY A 147 8.71 14.82 6.58
CA GLY A 147 8.27 15.83 7.53
C GLY A 147 7.41 16.93 6.88
N LYS A 148 7.67 17.30 5.62
CA LYS A 148 6.81 18.22 4.87
C LYS A 148 5.44 17.59 4.57
N LEU A 149 5.42 16.35 4.05
CA LEU A 149 4.18 15.64 3.74
C LEU A 149 3.32 15.43 4.99
N HIS A 150 3.92 14.99 6.09
CA HIS A 150 3.22 14.77 7.36
C HIS A 150 2.63 16.08 7.92
N ARG A 151 3.36 17.18 7.79
CA ARG A 151 2.88 18.50 8.20
C ARG A 151 1.70 18.95 7.34
N SER A 152 1.82 18.89 6.02
CA SER A 152 0.72 19.22 5.11
C SER A 152 -0.54 18.41 5.39
N ALA A 153 -0.41 17.11 5.57
CA ALA A 153 -1.55 16.24 5.90
C ALA A 153 -2.17 16.58 7.27
N ALA A 154 -1.33 16.89 8.27
CA ALA A 154 -1.78 17.27 9.60
C ALA A 154 -2.51 18.62 9.61
N GLU A 155 -1.96 19.60 8.91
CA GLU A 155 -2.56 20.95 8.78
C GLU A 155 -3.91 20.90 8.06
N ALA A 156 -4.07 20.04 7.05
CA ALA A 156 -5.33 19.84 6.34
C ALA A 156 -6.47 19.34 7.24
N VAL A 157 -6.14 18.64 8.34
CA VAL A 157 -7.11 18.17 9.37
C VAL A 157 -7.06 19.02 10.65
N GLY A 158 -6.42 20.18 10.62
CA GLY A 158 -6.41 21.15 11.73
C GLY A 158 -5.38 20.87 12.83
N LEU A 159 -4.48 19.92 12.65
CA LEU A 159 -3.42 19.60 13.60
C LEU A 159 -2.19 20.46 13.34
N LYS A 160 -1.84 21.38 14.24
CA LYS A 160 -0.78 22.40 14.03
C LYS A 160 0.43 22.25 14.94
N ASP A 161 0.28 21.63 16.11
CA ASP A 161 1.40 21.47 17.04
C ASP A 161 2.42 20.45 16.50
N PRO A 162 3.70 20.85 16.31
CA PRO A 162 4.75 19.96 15.79
C PRO A 162 4.97 18.69 16.61
N VAL A 163 4.79 18.74 17.94
CA VAL A 163 4.94 17.59 18.82
C VAL A 163 3.81 16.59 18.57
N GLU A 164 2.59 17.08 18.46
CA GLU A 164 1.43 16.24 18.17
C GLU A 164 1.47 15.70 16.72
N ILE A 165 1.95 16.49 15.74
CA ILE A 165 2.18 16.01 14.37
C ILE A 165 3.17 14.84 14.39
N TYR A 166 4.30 14.98 15.06
CA TYR A 166 5.26 13.90 15.16
C TYR A 166 4.67 12.67 15.85
N ARG A 167 4.03 12.86 17.01
CA ARG A 167 3.49 11.78 17.83
C ARG A 167 2.37 11.01 17.15
N ARG A 168 1.47 11.69 16.44
CA ARG A 168 0.24 11.09 15.88
C ARG A 168 0.35 10.75 14.41
N VAL A 169 1.00 11.59 13.62
CA VAL A 169 1.09 11.43 12.16
C VAL A 169 2.37 10.74 11.75
N SER A 170 3.54 11.28 12.16
CA SER A 170 4.83 10.78 11.68
C SER A 170 5.12 9.36 12.18
N THR A 171 4.83 9.04 13.45
CA THR A 171 5.03 7.70 14.00
C THR A 171 4.11 6.66 13.33
N ALA A 172 2.85 7.02 13.11
CA ALA A 172 1.87 6.16 12.44
C ALA A 172 2.25 5.93 10.96
N ALA A 173 2.63 6.98 10.24
CA ALA A 173 3.08 6.90 8.86
C ALA A 173 4.35 6.05 8.71
N PHE A 174 5.30 6.17 9.63
CA PHE A 174 6.52 5.36 9.66
C PHE A 174 6.21 3.87 9.85
N GLN A 175 5.29 3.56 10.77
CA GLN A 175 4.84 2.19 10.99
C GLN A 175 4.06 1.64 9.78
N TRP A 176 3.14 2.43 9.23
CA TRP A 176 2.35 2.06 8.05
C TRP A 176 3.23 1.79 6.83
N ALA A 177 4.28 2.59 6.63
CA ALA A 177 5.26 2.39 5.56
C ALA A 177 6.17 1.17 5.77
N GLY A 178 6.06 0.45 6.90
CA GLY A 178 6.78 -0.79 7.18
C GLY A 178 8.20 -0.61 7.68
N PHE A 179 8.63 0.62 8.05
CA PHE A 179 9.97 0.85 8.59
C PHE A 179 10.13 0.31 10.03
N GLY A 180 9.05 0.33 10.82
CA GLY A 180 9.07 -0.16 12.19
C GLY A 180 8.05 0.57 13.06
N ARG A 181 8.00 0.17 14.34
CA ARG A 181 7.17 0.82 15.35
C ARG A 181 8.01 1.83 16.13
N ILE A 182 7.50 3.05 16.26
CA ILE A 182 8.11 4.10 17.08
C ILE A 182 7.30 4.23 18.38
N GLU A 183 7.99 4.11 19.51
CA GLU A 183 7.46 4.45 20.82
C GLU A 183 8.10 5.78 21.27
N VAL A 184 7.27 6.78 21.49
CA VAL A 184 7.72 8.10 21.93
C VAL A 184 7.77 8.14 23.45
N ILE A 185 8.97 8.00 24.01
CA ILE A 185 9.19 8.02 25.46
C ILE A 185 9.25 9.46 25.98
N HIS A 186 9.94 10.36 25.25
CA HIS A 186 10.06 11.76 25.61
C HIS A 186 10.28 12.61 24.35
N LEU A 187 9.56 13.71 24.27
CA LEU A 187 9.74 14.74 23.26
C LEU A 187 10.01 16.07 23.96
N GLY A 188 11.26 16.50 23.92
CA GLY A 188 11.66 17.83 24.40
C GLY A 188 11.94 18.76 23.23
N THR A 189 11.86 20.06 23.47
CA THR A 189 12.06 21.11 22.46
C THR A 189 13.48 21.19 21.91
N ARG A 190 14.45 20.49 22.50
CA ARG A 190 15.88 20.52 22.09
C ARG A 190 16.49 19.16 21.70
N ALA A 191 15.90 18.03 22.04
CA ALA A 191 16.33 16.70 21.58
C ALA A 191 15.22 15.68 21.89
N GLY A 192 14.53 15.22 20.89
CA GLY A 192 13.63 14.08 21.02
C GLY A 192 14.41 12.78 21.20
N ARG A 193 14.18 12.01 22.28
CA ARG A 193 14.61 10.61 22.36
C ARG A 193 13.44 9.73 21.95
N SER A 194 13.61 8.99 20.88
CA SER A 194 12.66 7.96 20.46
C SER A 194 13.35 6.60 20.45
N ARG A 195 12.65 5.54 20.81
CA ARG A 195 13.07 4.16 20.57
C ARG A 195 12.29 3.62 19.37
N SER A 196 13.01 3.10 18.37
CA SER A 196 12.42 2.27 17.34
C SER A 196 12.62 0.79 17.70
N THR A 197 11.55 0.02 17.75
CA THR A 197 11.60 -1.43 17.87
C THR A 197 11.31 -2.07 16.52
N ILE A 198 12.26 -2.79 15.99
CA ILE A 198 12.04 -3.69 14.86
C ILE A 198 11.46 -4.97 15.46
N PRO A 199 10.29 -5.47 15.00
CA PRO A 199 9.72 -6.72 15.50
C PRO A 199 10.73 -7.86 15.40
N SER A 200 10.81 -8.69 16.44
CA SER A 200 11.73 -9.83 16.52
C SER A 200 11.50 -10.88 15.43
N SER A 201 10.32 -10.91 14.82
CA SER A 201 9.99 -11.75 13.65
C SER A 201 10.80 -11.40 12.40
N ALA A 202 11.49 -10.27 12.36
CA ALA A 202 12.42 -9.94 11.29
C ALA A 202 13.83 -10.52 11.50
N ARG A 203 14.09 -11.21 12.63
CA ARG A 203 15.44 -11.74 12.96
C ARG A 203 15.67 -13.19 12.53
N THR A 204 14.67 -13.93 12.11
CA THR A 204 14.84 -15.34 11.75
C THR A 204 14.04 -15.69 10.52
N GLN A 205 14.69 -15.59 9.36
CA GLN A 205 14.59 -16.57 8.28
C GLN A 205 15.81 -16.31 7.38
N ASN A 206 16.82 -17.17 7.59
CA ASN A 206 17.88 -17.43 6.62
C ASN A 206 17.30 -18.07 5.38
#